data_7c7b63b45604994b76f79a7ee49b4eb1
#
_entry.id   7c7b63b45604994b76f79a7ee49b4eb1
#
_cell.length_a   1.000
_cell.length_b   1.000
_cell.length_c   1.000
_cell.angle_alpha   90.00
_cell.angle_beta   90.00
_cell.angle_gamma   90.00
#
_symmetry.space_group_name_H-M   'P 1'
#
loop_
_entity.id
_entity.type
_entity.pdbx_description
1 polymer ?
#
loop_
_entity_poly.entity_id
_entity_poly.type
_entity_poly.pdbx_seq_one_letter_code
_entity_poly.pdbx_strand_id
1 'polypeptide(L)'
;VWYLKGIPSYVAILLDIPLRDVEQIVYFNCYVVLDPGDHKELKYKQLLTEDEWLEIEDEIYAEDSTIENEPFVGIGAEALKQLLEDLDLNQVAEELREEITNSKGQKRAKLIKRIRVIDNFIATNAKPEWMVLDAIPVIPPDLRPMVQLDGGRFATSDLNDLYRRVINRNNRLARLQEILAPEIIVRNEKRMLQEAVDALIDNGRRGRTVVGANNRALKSLSDIIEGKQGRFRQNLLGKRVDYSGRSVIVVGPKLKMHQCGLPKEMAIELFQPFVIHRLIRQNIVNNIKAAKKLIQKADDEVMQVLQEVIDGHPILLNRAPTLHRLGIQAFEPKLVGGRAIQLHPLVCPAFNADFDGDQMAVHVPLALEAQTEARMLMLASNNILSPATGEPIVT
;
A
#
# COMPACT_ATOMS: atom_id res chain seq x y z
N VAL A 1 12.62 -0.82 19.80
CA VAL A 1 12.17 0.36 19.03
C VAL A 1 10.67 0.36 18.88
N TRP A 2 10.07 1.54 18.81
CA TRP A 2 8.64 1.76 18.60
C TRP A 2 8.41 2.68 17.41
N TYR A 3 7.46 2.35 16.54
CA TYR A 3 7.02 3.26 15.49
C TYR A 3 5.82 4.08 15.95
N LEU A 4 6.03 5.37 16.16
CA LEU A 4 5.00 6.28 16.59
C LEU A 4 4.15 6.73 15.39
N LYS A 5 3.09 6.00 15.11
CA LYS A 5 2.07 6.43 14.16
C LYS A 5 1.21 7.53 14.80
N GLY A 6 0.84 8.57 14.08
CA GLY A 6 -0.02 9.64 14.59
C GLY A 6 -1.31 9.18 15.28
N ILE A 7 -2.30 10.02 15.32
CA ILE A 7 -3.57 9.79 16.03
C ILE A 7 -4.42 8.74 15.28
N PRO A 8 -4.99 7.74 16.01
CA PRO A 8 -4.84 7.45 17.44
C PRO A 8 -3.60 6.62 17.75
N SER A 9 -2.88 6.97 18.84
CA SER A 9 -1.80 6.13 19.38
C SER A 9 -2.37 5.17 20.41
N TYR A 10 -2.27 3.88 20.18
CA TYR A 10 -2.77 2.87 21.12
C TYR A 10 -1.96 2.84 22.43
N VAL A 11 -0.65 3.09 22.37
CA VAL A 11 0.19 3.21 23.56
C VAL A 11 -0.28 4.36 24.44
N ALA A 12 -0.52 5.53 23.86
CA ALA A 12 -1.03 6.70 24.59
C ALA A 12 -2.40 6.44 25.23
N ILE A 13 -3.27 5.70 24.54
CA ILE A 13 -4.61 5.33 25.03
C ILE A 13 -4.52 4.31 26.18
N LEU A 14 -3.68 3.28 26.05
CA LEU A 14 -3.53 2.22 27.06
C LEU A 14 -2.91 2.77 28.35
N LEU A 15 -1.83 3.54 28.23
CA LEU A 15 -1.11 4.11 29.38
C LEU A 15 -1.80 5.35 29.97
N ASP A 16 -2.80 5.92 29.28
CA ASP A 16 -3.43 7.21 29.61
C ASP A 16 -2.43 8.37 29.70
N ILE A 17 -1.44 8.36 28.83
CA ILE A 17 -0.43 9.39 28.70
C ILE A 17 -0.73 10.21 27.43
N PRO A 18 -0.63 11.56 27.46
CA PRO A 18 -0.76 12.36 26.24
C PRO A 18 0.24 11.95 25.17
N LEU A 19 -0.19 11.96 23.88
CA LEU A 19 0.68 11.57 22.77
C LEU A 19 1.99 12.35 22.74
N ARG A 20 1.95 13.63 23.09
CA ARG A 20 3.14 14.49 23.15
C ARG A 20 4.17 13.96 24.16
N ASP A 21 3.70 13.47 25.29
CA ASP A 21 4.55 12.96 26.36
C ASP A 21 5.15 11.61 25.98
N VAL A 22 4.37 10.74 25.33
CA VAL A 22 4.89 9.50 24.73
C VAL A 22 5.99 9.81 23.70
N GLU A 23 5.82 10.87 22.90
CA GLU A 23 6.85 11.33 21.97
C GLU A 23 8.14 11.77 22.69
N GLN A 24 8.02 12.52 23.79
CA GLN A 24 9.19 12.96 24.54
C GLN A 24 10.00 11.75 25.09
N ILE A 25 9.31 10.74 25.60
CA ILE A 25 9.94 9.51 26.09
C ILE A 25 10.65 8.76 24.96
N VAL A 26 9.93 8.45 23.85
CA VAL A 26 10.45 7.63 22.74
C VAL A 26 11.70 8.24 22.11
N TYR A 27 11.74 9.58 21.99
CA TYR A 27 12.85 10.28 21.35
C TYR A 27 13.92 10.78 22.31
N PHE A 28 13.95 10.23 23.52
CA PHE A 28 15.00 10.48 24.53
C PHE A 28 15.11 11.94 24.96
N ASN A 29 13.99 12.66 25.02
CA ASN A 29 13.96 14.04 25.51
C ASN A 29 13.62 14.13 27.00
N CYS A 30 12.81 13.19 27.54
CA CYS A 30 12.38 13.15 28.91
C CYS A 30 12.45 11.72 29.44
N TYR A 31 12.73 11.62 30.75
CA TYR A 31 12.60 10.38 31.50
C TYR A 31 11.14 10.16 31.92
N VAL A 32 10.79 8.93 32.20
CA VAL A 32 9.51 8.56 32.82
C VAL A 32 9.75 7.74 34.09
N VAL A 33 9.03 8.07 35.16
CA VAL A 33 9.06 7.33 36.39
C VAL A 33 8.30 6.01 36.22
N LEU A 34 9.02 4.90 36.33
CA LEU A 34 8.50 3.55 36.28
C LEU A 34 8.05 3.06 37.62
N ASP A 35 8.85 3.35 38.66
CA ASP A 35 8.54 3.12 40.06
C ASP A 35 9.01 4.33 40.88
N PRO A 36 8.14 5.00 41.62
CA PRO A 36 8.53 6.14 42.45
C PRO A 36 9.34 5.75 43.69
N GLY A 37 9.42 4.45 44.06
CA GLY A 37 10.06 4.02 45.30
C GLY A 37 9.51 4.75 46.55
N ASP A 38 10.38 5.08 47.46
CA ASP A 38 10.05 5.81 48.71
C ASP A 38 10.13 7.34 48.58
N HIS A 39 10.37 7.85 47.35
CA HIS A 39 10.51 9.28 47.11
C HIS A 39 9.15 9.99 47.10
N LYS A 40 8.96 10.96 48.02
CA LYS A 40 7.66 11.59 48.31
C LYS A 40 7.13 12.49 47.20
N GLU A 41 7.97 13.03 46.34
CA GLU A 41 7.60 13.98 45.28
C GLU A 41 7.36 13.32 43.93
N LEU A 42 7.84 12.08 43.75
CA LEU A 42 7.68 11.36 42.49
C LEU A 42 6.33 10.64 42.39
N LYS A 43 5.75 10.68 41.22
CA LYS A 43 4.53 9.96 40.90
C LYS A 43 4.76 8.98 39.75
N TYR A 44 4.09 7.83 39.80
CA TYR A 44 4.08 6.86 38.72
C TYR A 44 3.67 7.50 37.39
N LYS A 45 4.42 7.25 36.32
CA LYS A 45 4.28 7.85 34.99
C LYS A 45 4.54 9.35 34.89
N GLN A 46 5.17 9.96 35.91
CA GLN A 46 5.61 11.34 35.82
C GLN A 46 6.76 11.48 34.83
N LEU A 47 6.73 12.54 34.03
CA LEU A 47 7.84 12.91 33.16
C LEU A 47 8.81 13.80 33.92
N LEU A 48 10.10 13.53 33.71
CA LEU A 48 11.20 14.31 34.29
C LEU A 48 12.12 14.77 33.16
N THR A 49 12.52 16.00 33.19
CA THR A 49 13.61 16.51 32.36
C THR A 49 14.95 15.96 32.83
N GLU A 50 15.99 16.12 32.03
CA GLU A 50 17.34 15.68 32.43
C GLU A 50 17.84 16.42 33.69
N ASP A 51 17.56 17.72 33.75
CA ASP A 51 17.97 18.54 34.92
C ASP A 51 17.23 18.12 36.20
N GLU A 52 15.92 17.91 36.13
CA GLU A 52 15.10 17.42 37.25
C GLU A 52 15.53 16.02 37.70
N TRP A 53 15.91 15.16 36.79
CA TRP A 53 16.42 13.83 37.17
C TRP A 53 17.76 13.89 37.86
N LEU A 54 18.69 14.74 37.41
CA LEU A 54 19.99 14.94 38.07
C LEU A 54 19.85 15.50 39.49
N GLU A 55 18.93 16.45 39.69
CA GLU A 55 18.63 16.98 41.03
C GLU A 55 18.13 15.86 41.97
N ILE A 56 17.23 15.00 41.50
CA ILE A 56 16.71 13.86 42.27
C ILE A 56 17.83 12.83 42.54
N GLU A 57 18.67 12.55 41.55
CA GLU A 57 19.79 11.64 41.66
C GLU A 57 20.79 12.12 42.71
N ASP A 58 21.09 13.43 42.76
CA ASP A 58 21.92 14.05 43.78
C ASP A 58 21.28 13.94 45.20
N GLU A 59 19.96 14.07 45.33
CA GLU A 59 19.22 13.86 46.56
C GLU A 59 19.26 12.39 47.05
N ILE A 60 19.19 11.43 46.16
CA ILE A 60 19.24 9.99 46.48
C ILE A 60 20.62 9.61 47.03
N TYR A 61 21.69 10.13 46.42
CA TYR A 61 23.06 9.81 46.81
C TYR A 61 23.63 10.74 47.90
N ALA A 62 22.83 11.67 48.46
CA ALA A 62 23.24 12.49 49.58
C ALA A 62 23.47 11.62 50.84
N GLU A 63 24.49 11.97 51.66
CA GLU A 63 24.87 11.23 52.88
C GLU A 63 23.72 11.13 53.92
N ASP A 64 22.75 12.06 53.88
CA ASP A 64 21.59 12.11 54.78
C ASP A 64 20.31 11.51 54.17
N SER A 65 20.42 10.79 53.06
CA SER A 65 19.26 10.21 52.38
C SER A 65 18.59 9.14 53.25
N THR A 66 17.26 9.26 53.41
CA THR A 66 16.41 8.27 54.12
C THR A 66 15.68 7.33 53.19
N ILE A 67 16.06 7.31 51.91
CA ILE A 67 15.42 6.52 50.85
C ILE A 67 16.00 5.10 50.90
N GLU A 68 15.17 4.11 51.27
CA GLU A 68 15.55 2.69 51.27
C GLU A 68 15.33 2.05 49.91
N ASN A 69 14.23 2.42 49.22
CA ASN A 69 13.92 1.96 47.85
C ASN A 69 14.16 3.10 46.86
N GLU A 70 15.18 2.94 46.02
CA GLU A 70 15.51 3.92 45.00
C GLU A 70 14.41 3.99 43.93
N PRO A 71 14.04 5.19 43.44
CA PRO A 71 13.09 5.33 42.35
C PRO A 71 13.67 4.76 41.04
N PHE A 72 12.85 4.05 40.29
CA PHE A 72 13.24 3.48 38.99
C PHE A 72 12.71 4.34 37.87
N VAL A 73 13.60 4.88 37.06
CA VAL A 73 13.29 5.77 35.95
C VAL A 73 13.81 5.18 34.66
N GLY A 74 13.08 5.37 33.59
CA GLY A 74 13.44 4.86 32.25
C GLY A 74 13.32 5.92 31.17
N ILE A 75 13.94 5.67 30.04
CA ILE A 75 13.89 6.54 28.86
C ILE A 75 13.81 5.71 27.58
N GLY A 76 13.17 6.26 26.55
CA GLY A 76 13.03 5.60 25.26
C GLY A 76 11.92 4.55 25.18
N ALA A 77 11.90 3.80 24.10
CA ALA A 77 10.89 2.77 23.87
C ALA A 77 10.97 1.60 24.86
N GLU A 78 12.11 1.39 25.48
CA GLU A 78 12.35 0.37 26.51
C GLU A 78 11.52 0.66 27.77
N ALA A 79 11.52 1.91 28.23
CA ALA A 79 10.69 2.35 29.36
C ALA A 79 9.19 2.18 29.06
N LEU A 80 8.75 2.52 27.84
CA LEU A 80 7.36 2.28 27.42
C LEU A 80 7.00 0.80 27.39
N LYS A 81 7.92 -0.06 26.97
CA LYS A 81 7.72 -1.51 26.98
C LYS A 81 7.47 -2.01 28.40
N GLN A 82 8.26 -1.57 29.36
CA GLN A 82 8.11 -1.94 30.75
C GLN A 82 6.78 -1.47 31.34
N LEU A 83 6.38 -0.21 31.08
CA LEU A 83 5.06 0.29 31.47
C LEU A 83 3.89 -0.51 30.87
N LEU A 84 4.09 -1.08 29.70
CA LEU A 84 3.07 -1.92 29.04
C LEU A 84 3.09 -3.36 29.56
N GLU A 85 4.24 -3.89 29.98
CA GLU A 85 4.38 -5.20 30.64
C GLU A 85 3.73 -5.20 32.02
N ASP A 86 3.90 -4.11 32.78
CA ASP A 86 3.35 -3.94 34.14
C ASP A 86 1.83 -3.66 34.14
N LEU A 87 1.22 -3.45 32.95
CA LEU A 87 -0.19 -3.10 32.85
C LEU A 87 -1.10 -4.33 32.96
N ASP A 88 -1.83 -4.49 34.05
CA ASP A 88 -2.92 -5.47 34.16
C ASP A 88 -4.18 -4.97 33.44
N LEU A 89 -4.43 -5.52 32.25
CA LEU A 89 -5.57 -5.14 31.39
C LEU A 89 -6.93 -5.44 32.08
N ASN A 90 -7.04 -6.50 32.87
CA ASN A 90 -8.30 -6.89 33.51
C ASN A 90 -8.67 -5.92 34.64
N GLN A 91 -7.69 -5.63 35.51
CA GLN A 91 -7.86 -4.66 36.59
C GLN A 91 -8.24 -3.28 36.04
N VAL A 92 -7.47 -2.79 35.04
CA VAL A 92 -7.77 -1.48 34.43
C VAL A 92 -9.14 -1.45 33.73
N ALA A 93 -9.58 -2.56 33.14
CA ALA A 93 -10.92 -2.64 32.56
C ALA A 93 -12.03 -2.52 33.60
N GLU A 94 -11.87 -3.14 34.77
CA GLU A 94 -12.85 -3.04 35.89
C GLU A 94 -12.90 -1.61 36.43
N GLU A 95 -11.75 -1.01 36.73
CA GLU A 95 -11.65 0.38 37.20
C GLU A 95 -12.33 1.35 36.21
N LEU A 96 -12.08 1.19 34.92
CA LEU A 96 -12.68 2.03 33.89
C LEU A 96 -14.21 1.84 33.77
N ARG A 97 -14.72 0.63 33.96
CA ARG A 97 -16.19 0.38 33.97
C ARG A 97 -16.87 1.10 35.11
N GLU A 98 -16.27 1.09 36.28
CA GLU A 98 -16.78 1.85 37.45
C GLU A 98 -16.71 3.37 37.18
N GLU A 99 -15.60 3.86 36.65
CA GLU A 99 -15.42 5.28 36.36
C GLU A 99 -16.39 5.79 35.27
N ILE A 100 -16.70 4.98 34.25
CA ILE A 100 -17.68 5.31 33.20
C ILE A 100 -19.06 5.53 33.76
N THR A 101 -19.47 4.74 34.77
CA THR A 101 -20.80 4.90 35.40
C THR A 101 -20.92 6.23 36.14
N ASN A 102 -19.83 6.72 36.71
CA ASN A 102 -19.78 7.95 37.49
C ASN A 102 -19.44 9.21 36.65
N SER A 103 -19.08 9.04 35.37
CA SER A 103 -18.60 10.12 34.50
C SER A 103 -19.64 10.58 33.49
N LYS A 104 -19.62 11.88 33.12
CA LYS A 104 -20.51 12.49 32.12
C LYS A 104 -19.72 13.26 31.05
N GLY A 105 -20.36 13.51 29.90
CA GLY A 105 -19.82 14.37 28.84
C GLY A 105 -18.55 13.84 28.16
N GLN A 106 -17.60 14.72 27.92
CA GLN A 106 -16.35 14.40 27.18
C GLN A 106 -15.46 13.40 27.92
N LYS A 107 -15.41 13.44 29.26
CA LYS A 107 -14.64 12.48 30.05
C LYS A 107 -15.15 11.06 29.81
N ARG A 108 -16.48 10.85 29.85
CA ARG A 108 -17.08 9.56 29.55
C ARG A 108 -16.75 9.06 28.13
N ALA A 109 -16.75 9.95 27.14
CA ALA A 109 -16.41 9.57 25.76
C ALA A 109 -14.94 9.12 25.62
N LYS A 110 -14.00 9.77 26.36
CA LYS A 110 -12.58 9.36 26.41
C LYS A 110 -12.42 7.99 27.06
N LEU A 111 -13.09 7.74 28.19
CA LEU A 111 -13.07 6.47 28.89
C LEU A 111 -13.66 5.33 28.04
N ILE A 112 -14.75 5.58 27.31
CA ILE A 112 -15.35 4.59 26.39
C ILE A 112 -14.37 4.23 25.26
N LYS A 113 -13.61 5.18 24.73
CA LYS A 113 -12.58 4.87 23.72
C LYS A 113 -11.46 4.01 24.30
N ARG A 114 -11.04 4.31 25.53
CA ARG A 114 -9.97 3.57 26.21
C ARG A 114 -10.39 2.14 26.53
N ILE A 115 -11.56 1.93 27.14
CA ILE A 115 -12.04 0.59 27.47
C ILE A 115 -12.24 -0.26 26.23
N ARG A 116 -12.72 0.31 25.12
CA ARG A 116 -12.87 -0.43 23.84
C ARG A 116 -11.55 -0.98 23.33
N VAL A 117 -10.45 -0.23 23.48
CA VAL A 117 -9.11 -0.70 23.10
C VAL A 117 -8.68 -1.82 24.03
N ILE A 118 -8.85 -1.66 25.34
CA ILE A 118 -8.48 -2.68 26.33
C ILE A 118 -9.28 -3.97 26.13
N ASP A 119 -10.60 -3.88 25.96
CA ASP A 119 -11.46 -5.03 25.68
C ASP A 119 -11.02 -5.77 24.39
N ASN A 120 -10.56 -5.06 23.36
CA ASN A 120 -10.02 -5.67 22.15
C ASN A 120 -8.72 -6.44 22.42
N PHE A 121 -7.79 -5.89 23.24
CA PHE A 121 -6.58 -6.61 23.64
C PHE A 121 -6.90 -7.88 24.43
N ILE A 122 -7.85 -7.80 25.36
CA ILE A 122 -8.31 -8.96 26.15
C ILE A 122 -8.95 -10.00 25.23
N ALA A 123 -9.86 -9.60 24.34
CA ALA A 123 -10.59 -10.50 23.43
C ALA A 123 -9.67 -11.21 22.43
N THR A 124 -8.60 -10.54 21.99
CA THR A 124 -7.61 -11.11 21.04
C THR A 124 -6.46 -11.82 21.74
N ASN A 125 -6.39 -11.78 23.07
CA ASN A 125 -5.26 -12.28 23.87
C ASN A 125 -3.92 -11.70 23.42
N ALA A 126 -3.93 -10.47 22.91
CA ALA A 126 -2.73 -9.77 22.48
C ALA A 126 -2.09 -9.03 23.67
N LYS A 127 -0.79 -9.11 23.77
CA LYS A 127 -0.05 -8.43 24.83
C LYS A 127 0.33 -7.01 24.38
N PRO A 128 0.10 -5.98 25.23
CA PRO A 128 0.44 -4.59 24.91
C PRO A 128 1.92 -4.37 24.57
N GLU A 129 2.82 -5.09 25.22
CA GLU A 129 4.27 -5.03 25.01
C GLU A 129 4.71 -5.37 23.59
N TRP A 130 3.90 -6.15 22.83
CA TRP A 130 4.21 -6.50 21.45
C TRP A 130 4.18 -5.31 20.50
N MET A 131 3.63 -4.18 20.91
CA MET A 131 3.70 -2.96 20.12
C MET A 131 5.10 -2.38 20.04
N VAL A 132 5.99 -2.74 20.97
CA VAL A 132 7.40 -2.35 20.96
C VAL A 132 8.20 -3.46 20.26
N LEU A 133 8.86 -3.13 19.18
CA LEU A 133 9.54 -4.11 18.32
C LEU A 133 10.94 -4.45 18.86
N ASP A 134 11.18 -5.69 19.20
CA ASP A 134 12.50 -6.23 19.51
C ASP A 134 13.23 -6.67 18.24
N ALA A 135 12.49 -7.13 17.23
CA ALA A 135 13.00 -7.50 15.92
C ALA A 135 12.21 -6.81 14.80
N ILE A 136 12.90 -6.33 13.79
CA ILE A 136 12.29 -5.68 12.63
C ILE A 136 12.20 -6.71 11.51
N PRO A 137 11.00 -6.94 10.93
CA PRO A 137 10.85 -7.84 9.80
C PRO A 137 11.51 -7.25 8.54
N VAL A 138 12.19 -8.11 7.79
CA VAL A 138 12.81 -7.75 6.52
C VAL A 138 12.01 -8.37 5.39
N ILE A 139 11.58 -7.54 4.43
CA ILE A 139 10.85 -8.05 3.28
C ILE A 139 11.75 -8.89 2.36
N PRO A 140 11.20 -9.87 1.63
CA PRO A 140 11.96 -10.72 0.71
C PRO A 140 12.74 -9.92 -0.34
N PRO A 141 13.88 -10.43 -0.83
CA PRO A 141 14.72 -9.76 -1.83
C PRO A 141 13.99 -9.42 -3.13
N ASP A 142 13.04 -10.23 -3.55
CA ASP A 142 12.26 -10.00 -4.78
C ASP A 142 11.40 -8.73 -4.70
N LEU A 143 11.00 -8.32 -3.50
CA LEU A 143 10.25 -7.08 -3.27
C LEU A 143 11.15 -5.82 -3.15
N ARG A 144 12.46 -6.02 -3.01
CA ARG A 144 13.48 -4.96 -2.96
C ARG A 144 14.67 -5.29 -3.88
N PRO A 145 14.44 -5.45 -5.18
CA PRO A 145 15.43 -6.00 -6.10
C PRO A 145 16.67 -5.11 -6.23
N MET A 146 17.80 -5.76 -6.50
CA MET A 146 19.04 -5.14 -6.93
C MET A 146 19.36 -5.68 -8.31
N VAL A 147 19.35 -4.81 -9.32
CA VAL A 147 19.56 -5.17 -10.72
C VAL A 147 20.86 -4.57 -11.22
N GLN A 148 21.69 -5.39 -11.87
CA GLN A 148 22.88 -4.93 -12.53
C GLN A 148 22.51 -4.28 -13.86
N LEU A 149 22.94 -3.04 -14.06
CA LEU A 149 22.81 -2.31 -15.32
C LEU A 149 24.05 -2.52 -16.19
N ASP A 150 23.89 -2.23 -17.48
CA ASP A 150 25.01 -2.21 -18.41
C ASP A 150 26.11 -1.25 -17.93
N GLY A 151 27.36 -1.71 -18.00
CA GLY A 151 28.50 -0.96 -17.46
C GLY A 151 28.82 -1.20 -15.99
N GLY A 152 28.33 -2.28 -15.39
CA GLY A 152 28.69 -2.71 -14.03
C GLY A 152 28.08 -1.89 -12.89
N ARG A 153 27.13 -0.99 -13.19
CA ARG A 153 26.38 -0.25 -12.16
C ARG A 153 25.21 -1.07 -11.65
N PHE A 154 24.87 -0.88 -10.39
CA PHE A 154 23.70 -1.50 -9.78
C PHE A 154 22.58 -0.47 -9.56
N ALA A 155 21.39 -0.81 -10.02
CA ALA A 155 20.16 -0.13 -9.59
C ALA A 155 19.57 -0.91 -8.42
N THR A 156 19.33 -0.23 -7.32
CA THR A 156 18.81 -0.84 -6.10
C THR A 156 17.54 -0.14 -5.65
N SER A 157 16.67 -0.88 -4.97
CA SER A 157 15.51 -0.31 -4.30
C SER A 157 15.93 0.63 -3.16
N ASP A 158 15.20 1.71 -2.97
CA ASP A 158 15.42 2.66 -1.86
C ASP A 158 15.34 1.98 -0.48
N LEU A 159 14.54 0.91 -0.37
CA LEU A 159 14.44 0.12 0.87
C LEU A 159 15.77 -0.50 1.30
N ASN A 160 16.60 -0.94 0.35
CA ASN A 160 17.90 -1.51 0.69
C ASN A 160 18.80 -0.48 1.38
N ASP A 161 18.72 0.79 0.99
CA ASP A 161 19.48 1.86 1.65
C ASP A 161 18.93 2.15 3.05
N LEU A 162 17.61 2.16 3.22
CA LEU A 162 16.96 2.34 4.52
C LEU A 162 17.27 1.18 5.49
N TYR A 163 17.19 -0.07 5.04
CA TYR A 163 17.61 -1.23 5.85
C TYR A 163 19.09 -1.17 6.23
N ARG A 164 19.95 -0.80 5.28
CA ARG A 164 21.39 -0.65 5.55
C ARG A 164 21.66 0.39 6.63
N ARG A 165 20.92 1.51 6.65
CA ARG A 165 21.03 2.54 7.69
C ARG A 165 20.64 1.99 9.06
N VAL A 166 19.54 1.25 9.16
CA VAL A 166 19.12 0.59 10.41
C VAL A 166 20.19 -0.38 10.90
N ILE A 167 20.70 -1.26 10.03
CA ILE A 167 21.73 -2.25 10.38
C ILE A 167 23.02 -1.57 10.86
N ASN A 168 23.48 -0.53 10.16
CA ASN A 168 24.68 0.19 10.53
C ASN A 168 24.55 0.90 11.89
N ARG A 169 23.38 1.49 12.18
CA ARG A 169 23.10 2.10 13.48
C ARG A 169 23.04 1.06 14.59
N ASN A 170 22.40 -0.06 14.33
CA ASN A 170 22.33 -1.17 15.30
C ASN A 170 23.71 -1.75 15.61
N ASN A 171 24.55 -2.00 14.59
CA ASN A 171 25.90 -2.50 14.78
C ASN A 171 26.79 -1.50 15.55
N ARG A 172 26.61 -0.20 15.26
CA ARG A 172 27.32 0.85 15.98
C ARG A 172 26.89 0.90 17.45
N LEU A 173 25.59 0.80 17.72
CA LEU A 173 25.06 0.75 19.08
C LEU A 173 25.63 -0.45 19.84
N ALA A 174 25.61 -1.65 19.26
CA ALA A 174 26.17 -2.84 19.87
C ALA A 174 27.66 -2.65 20.25
N ARG A 175 28.45 -2.11 19.33
CA ARG A 175 29.86 -1.82 19.59
C ARG A 175 30.07 -0.79 20.70
N LEU A 176 29.22 0.25 20.78
CA LEU A 176 29.31 1.25 21.87
C LEU A 176 28.97 0.64 23.21
N GLN A 177 28.03 -0.29 23.27
CA GLN A 177 27.68 -1.03 24.49
C GLN A 177 28.80 -2.00 24.91
N GLU A 178 29.45 -2.70 23.94
CA GLU A 178 30.60 -3.60 24.21
C GLU A 178 31.79 -2.85 24.85
N ILE A 179 32.06 -1.64 24.39
CA ILE A 179 33.18 -0.83 24.91
C ILE A 179 32.82 0.00 26.15
N LEU A 180 31.61 -0.18 26.71
CA LEU A 180 31.09 0.57 27.86
C LEU A 180 31.21 2.10 27.65
N ALA A 181 30.82 2.59 26.48
CA ALA A 181 30.85 4.00 26.13
C ALA A 181 29.96 4.83 27.08
N PRO A 182 30.26 6.13 27.28
CA PRO A 182 29.44 7.02 28.11
C PRO A 182 27.96 6.98 27.75
N GLU A 183 27.08 6.99 28.74
CA GLU A 183 25.63 6.81 28.55
C GLU A 183 25.02 7.83 27.59
N ILE A 184 25.47 9.07 27.62
CA ILE A 184 25.04 10.12 26.67
C ILE A 184 25.25 9.70 25.23
N ILE A 185 26.37 9.04 24.91
CA ILE A 185 26.68 8.60 23.55
C ILE A 185 25.78 7.42 23.16
N VAL A 186 25.60 6.45 24.05
CA VAL A 186 24.73 5.29 23.86
C VAL A 186 23.28 5.74 23.65
N ARG A 187 22.79 6.65 24.47
CA ARG A 187 21.44 7.24 24.39
C ARG A 187 21.22 7.95 23.05
N ASN A 188 22.18 8.74 22.60
CA ASN A 188 22.09 9.40 21.30
C ASN A 188 22.08 8.41 20.13
N GLU A 189 22.85 7.33 20.20
CA GLU A 189 22.82 6.29 19.16
C GLU A 189 21.50 5.48 19.19
N LYS A 190 20.94 5.20 20.37
CA LYS A 190 19.59 4.62 20.52
C LYS A 190 18.54 5.52 19.85
N ARG A 191 18.61 6.85 20.05
CA ARG A 191 17.71 7.83 19.40
C ARG A 191 17.88 7.80 17.87
N MET A 192 19.10 7.76 17.39
CA MET A 192 19.39 7.70 15.95
C MET A 192 18.91 6.39 15.32
N LEU A 193 18.97 5.27 16.05
CA LEU A 193 18.40 3.99 15.61
C LEU A 193 16.87 4.09 15.51
N GLN A 194 16.22 4.69 16.50
CA GLN A 194 14.78 4.95 16.48
C GLN A 194 14.38 5.78 15.26
N GLU A 195 15.10 6.86 14.96
CA GLU A 195 14.87 7.70 13.78
C GLU A 195 15.09 6.94 12.46
N ALA A 196 16.08 6.05 12.40
CA ALA A 196 16.32 5.21 11.22
C ALA A 196 15.18 4.22 10.97
N VAL A 197 14.60 3.65 12.03
CA VAL A 197 13.42 2.78 11.92
C VAL A 197 12.18 3.57 11.50
N ASP A 198 11.98 4.76 12.03
CA ASP A 198 10.89 5.64 11.62
C ASP A 198 10.98 5.98 10.13
N ALA A 199 12.18 6.28 9.63
CA ALA A 199 12.40 6.54 8.21
C ALA A 199 12.18 5.30 7.33
N LEU A 200 12.49 4.10 7.81
CA LEU A 200 12.22 2.85 7.09
C LEU A 200 10.71 2.62 6.92
N ILE A 201 9.92 2.89 7.96
CA ILE A 201 8.49 2.66 7.94
C ILE A 201 7.76 3.77 7.19
N ASP A 202 8.03 5.03 7.52
CA ASP A 202 7.36 6.20 6.92
C ASP A 202 8.31 7.40 6.87
N ASN A 203 9.05 7.52 5.77
CA ASN A 203 10.07 8.55 5.61
C ASN A 203 9.44 9.95 5.44
N GLY A 204 9.88 10.88 6.25
CA GLY A 204 9.42 12.28 6.22
C GLY A 204 8.23 12.57 7.14
N ARG A 205 7.71 11.56 7.85
CA ARG A 205 6.65 11.78 8.83
C ARG A 205 7.14 12.56 10.05
N ARG A 206 8.37 12.32 10.48
CA ARG A 206 8.99 13.01 11.61
C ARG A 206 10.44 13.38 11.30
N GLY A 207 10.83 14.58 11.71
CA GLY A 207 12.18 15.08 11.54
C GLY A 207 12.55 15.36 10.07
N ARG A 208 13.83 15.27 9.77
CA ARG A 208 14.31 15.48 8.40
C ARG A 208 14.10 14.24 7.56
N THR A 209 13.50 14.44 6.40
CA THR A 209 13.35 13.37 5.40
C THR A 209 14.72 12.84 4.98
N VAL A 210 14.87 11.53 5.01
CA VAL A 210 16.06 10.84 4.51
C VAL A 210 16.06 10.92 2.99
N VAL A 211 17.13 11.48 2.45
CA VAL A 211 17.30 11.67 1.00
C VAL A 211 18.44 10.81 0.46
N GLY A 212 18.31 10.42 -0.79
CA GLY A 212 19.34 9.74 -1.55
C GLY A 212 20.15 10.71 -2.40
N ALA A 213 20.80 10.19 -3.45
CA ALA A 213 21.46 10.99 -4.46
C ALA A 213 20.46 11.99 -5.09
N ASN A 214 20.94 13.18 -5.43
CA ASN A 214 20.15 14.27 -6.03
C ASN A 214 19.01 14.82 -5.12
N ASN A 215 19.16 14.77 -3.82
CA ASN A 215 18.17 15.28 -2.85
C ASN A 215 16.75 14.70 -3.00
N ARG A 216 16.60 13.56 -3.66
CA ARG A 216 15.33 12.85 -3.76
C ARG A 216 15.04 12.11 -2.47
N ALA A 217 13.84 12.28 -1.90
CA ALA A 217 13.37 11.50 -0.77
C ALA A 217 13.36 9.99 -1.11
N LEU A 218 13.87 9.17 -0.21
CA LEU A 218 13.83 7.71 -0.35
C LEU A 218 12.42 7.20 -0.08
N LYS A 219 11.96 6.26 -0.90
CA LYS A 219 10.65 5.61 -0.71
C LYS A 219 10.70 4.63 0.45
N SER A 220 9.88 4.88 1.47
CA SER A 220 9.71 4.03 2.64
C SER A 220 8.74 2.86 2.39
N LEU A 221 8.56 2.00 3.39
CA LEU A 221 7.58 0.90 3.33
C LEU A 221 6.16 1.42 3.12
N SER A 222 5.76 2.50 3.78
CA SER A 222 4.45 3.14 3.59
C SER A 222 4.25 3.62 2.15
N ASP A 223 5.25 4.24 1.55
CA ASP A 223 5.19 4.74 0.17
C ASP A 223 5.05 3.61 -0.87
N ILE A 224 5.55 2.41 -0.55
CA ILE A 224 5.40 1.23 -1.43
C ILE A 224 3.98 0.67 -1.38
N ILE A 225 3.30 0.81 -0.25
CA ILE A 225 1.95 0.26 -0.03
C ILE A 225 0.88 1.28 -0.42
N GLU A 226 1.04 2.52 0.02
CA GLU A 226 0.06 3.60 -0.10
C GLU A 226 0.22 4.42 -1.39
N GLY A 227 -0.81 5.20 -1.71
CA GLY A 227 -0.80 6.15 -2.81
C GLY A 227 -1.11 5.55 -4.19
N LYS A 228 -1.04 6.40 -5.22
CA LYS A 228 -1.38 6.05 -6.60
C LYS A 228 -0.42 5.02 -7.21
N GLN A 229 0.84 5.06 -6.80
CA GLN A 229 1.90 4.14 -7.24
C GLN A 229 2.18 3.03 -6.23
N GLY A 230 1.39 2.95 -5.16
CA GLY A 230 1.51 1.90 -4.16
C GLY A 230 1.01 0.55 -4.64
N ARG A 231 1.41 -0.49 -3.93
CA ARG A 231 1.11 -1.89 -4.28
C ARG A 231 -0.39 -2.16 -4.43
N PHE A 232 -1.22 -1.59 -3.56
CA PHE A 232 -2.66 -1.80 -3.63
C PHE A 232 -3.25 -1.25 -4.93
N ARG A 233 -3.00 0.01 -5.25
CA ARG A 233 -3.62 0.65 -6.42
C ARG A 233 -2.98 0.25 -7.75
N GLN A 234 -1.68 -0.02 -7.76
CA GLN A 234 -0.94 -0.30 -9.00
C GLN A 234 -0.93 -1.78 -9.38
N ASN A 235 -0.92 -2.70 -8.42
CA ASN A 235 -0.67 -4.12 -8.67
C ASN A 235 -1.78 -5.06 -8.18
N LEU A 236 -2.62 -4.65 -7.20
CA LEU A 236 -3.66 -5.50 -6.62
C LEU A 236 -5.06 -5.15 -7.11
N LEU A 237 -5.46 -3.88 -7.05
CA LEU A 237 -6.77 -3.43 -7.53
C LEU A 237 -6.87 -3.38 -9.06
N GLY A 238 -5.74 -3.30 -9.74
CA GLY A 238 -5.66 -3.36 -11.19
C GLY A 238 -4.29 -3.86 -11.63
N LYS A 239 -4.26 -4.66 -12.69
CA LYS A 239 -3.05 -5.22 -13.27
C LYS A 239 -3.00 -4.94 -14.76
N ARG A 240 -1.80 -4.96 -15.33
CA ARG A 240 -1.65 -5.04 -16.80
C ARG A 240 -2.05 -6.42 -17.24
N VAL A 241 -2.83 -6.49 -18.31
CA VAL A 241 -3.35 -7.75 -18.86
C VAL A 241 -2.85 -7.99 -20.27
N ASP A 242 -2.65 -9.26 -20.61
CA ASP A 242 -2.36 -9.69 -21.97
C ASP A 242 -3.63 -9.64 -22.85
N TYR A 243 -3.48 -9.87 -24.11
CA TYR A 243 -4.56 -9.84 -25.11
C TYR A 243 -5.32 -8.51 -25.10
N SER A 244 -4.57 -7.44 -24.96
CA SER A 244 -5.06 -6.07 -25.01
C SER A 244 -4.18 -5.21 -25.90
N GLY A 245 -4.78 -4.22 -26.52
CA GLY A 245 -4.09 -3.29 -27.39
C GLY A 245 -4.68 -1.89 -27.28
N ARG A 246 -4.04 -0.92 -27.90
CA ARG A 246 -4.50 0.47 -27.90
C ARG A 246 -4.28 1.08 -29.28
N SER A 247 -5.26 1.81 -29.79
CA SER A 247 -5.15 2.56 -31.03
C SER A 247 -6.04 3.79 -31.04
N VAL A 248 -5.80 4.66 -31.99
CA VAL A 248 -6.64 5.84 -32.26
C VAL A 248 -7.99 5.39 -32.80
N ILE A 249 -9.04 6.12 -32.45
CA ILE A 249 -10.40 5.89 -32.97
C ILE A 249 -10.72 6.82 -34.12
N VAL A 250 -11.49 6.30 -35.07
CA VAL A 250 -12.05 7.06 -36.19
C VAL A 250 -13.52 6.71 -36.38
N VAL A 251 -14.26 7.58 -37.01
CA VAL A 251 -15.68 7.36 -37.27
C VAL A 251 -15.92 6.18 -38.23
N GLY A 252 -16.87 5.32 -37.88
CA GLY A 252 -17.30 4.20 -38.72
C GLY A 252 -18.81 4.24 -38.98
N PRO A 253 -19.33 5.16 -39.85
CA PRO A 253 -20.78 5.36 -40.02
C PRO A 253 -21.50 4.18 -40.70
N LYS A 254 -20.77 3.30 -41.38
CA LYS A 254 -21.31 2.10 -41.99
C LYS A 254 -21.47 0.90 -41.05
N LEU A 255 -20.93 1.00 -39.82
CA LEU A 255 -21.03 -0.04 -38.82
C LEU A 255 -22.43 -0.02 -38.19
N LYS A 256 -22.88 -1.18 -37.70
CA LYS A 256 -24.04 -1.24 -36.80
C LYS A 256 -23.60 -0.80 -35.41
N MET A 257 -24.53 -0.36 -34.57
CA MET A 257 -24.23 0.17 -33.21
C MET A 257 -23.48 -0.82 -32.33
N HIS A 258 -23.71 -2.12 -32.49
CA HIS A 258 -23.02 -3.18 -31.74
C HIS A 258 -21.70 -3.65 -32.40
N GLN A 259 -21.31 -3.05 -33.53
CA GLN A 259 -20.11 -3.41 -34.27
C GLN A 259 -19.04 -2.38 -34.13
N CYS A 260 -17.78 -2.83 -34.15
CA CYS A 260 -16.61 -1.96 -34.27
C CYS A 260 -15.68 -2.46 -35.39
N GLY A 261 -14.94 -1.54 -35.98
CA GLY A 261 -13.89 -1.87 -36.93
C GLY A 261 -12.55 -2.10 -36.21
N LEU A 262 -12.03 -3.32 -36.31
CA LEU A 262 -10.73 -3.66 -35.70
C LEU A 262 -9.67 -3.75 -36.79
N PRO A 263 -8.53 -3.04 -36.69
CA PRO A 263 -7.42 -3.17 -37.63
C PRO A 263 -6.94 -4.62 -37.77
N LYS A 264 -6.66 -5.06 -38.97
CA LYS A 264 -6.19 -6.43 -39.24
C LYS A 264 -4.92 -6.78 -38.51
N GLU A 265 -3.94 -5.88 -38.49
CA GLU A 265 -2.66 -6.07 -37.77
C GLU A 265 -2.89 -6.29 -36.27
N MET A 266 -3.76 -5.50 -35.65
CA MET A 266 -4.12 -5.64 -34.25
C MET A 266 -4.92 -6.92 -33.98
N ALA A 267 -5.84 -7.26 -34.83
CA ALA A 267 -6.67 -8.47 -34.71
C ALA A 267 -5.83 -9.75 -34.73
N ILE A 268 -4.83 -9.84 -35.60
CA ILE A 268 -3.91 -10.99 -35.67
C ILE A 268 -3.17 -11.19 -34.35
N GLU A 269 -2.66 -10.12 -33.75
CA GLU A 269 -1.93 -10.20 -32.49
C GLU A 269 -2.84 -10.54 -31.30
N LEU A 270 -4.01 -9.90 -31.23
CA LEU A 270 -4.93 -10.11 -30.11
C LEU A 270 -5.59 -11.51 -30.14
N PHE A 271 -5.94 -12.03 -31.32
CA PHE A 271 -6.57 -13.33 -31.46
C PHE A 271 -5.57 -14.46 -31.75
N GLN A 272 -4.28 -14.23 -31.65
CA GLN A 272 -3.24 -15.19 -31.98
C GLN A 272 -3.46 -16.59 -31.39
N PRO A 273 -3.80 -16.81 -30.12
CA PRO A 273 -4.00 -18.16 -29.58
C PRO A 273 -5.19 -18.88 -30.20
N PHE A 274 -6.27 -18.16 -30.51
CA PHE A 274 -7.45 -18.72 -31.11
C PHE A 274 -7.19 -19.11 -32.58
N VAL A 275 -6.45 -18.27 -33.30
CA VAL A 275 -6.04 -18.56 -34.70
C VAL A 275 -5.10 -19.76 -34.72
N ILE A 276 -4.11 -19.86 -33.84
CA ILE A 276 -3.21 -21.01 -33.75
C ILE A 276 -4.00 -22.30 -33.48
N HIS A 277 -4.90 -22.28 -32.51
CA HIS A 277 -5.76 -23.44 -32.22
C HIS A 277 -6.61 -23.85 -33.40
N ARG A 278 -7.21 -22.90 -34.14
CA ARG A 278 -8.03 -23.17 -35.30
C ARG A 278 -7.24 -23.74 -36.48
N LEU A 279 -6.04 -23.19 -36.75
CA LEU A 279 -5.12 -23.68 -37.79
C LEU A 279 -4.67 -25.13 -37.52
N ILE A 280 -4.39 -25.49 -36.28
CA ILE A 280 -4.04 -26.87 -35.91
C ILE A 280 -5.25 -27.79 -36.05
N ARG A 281 -6.43 -27.35 -35.62
CA ARG A 281 -7.68 -28.14 -35.73
C ARG A 281 -8.12 -28.41 -37.17
N GLN A 282 -7.83 -27.49 -38.04
CA GLN A 282 -8.10 -27.64 -39.50
C GLN A 282 -7.01 -28.41 -40.24
N ASN A 283 -5.96 -28.90 -39.53
CA ASN A 283 -4.80 -29.59 -40.08
C ASN A 283 -4.00 -28.79 -41.12
N ILE A 284 -4.12 -27.46 -41.11
CA ILE A 284 -3.30 -26.58 -41.96
C ILE A 284 -1.85 -26.59 -41.50
N VAL A 285 -1.63 -26.67 -40.19
CA VAL A 285 -0.31 -26.77 -39.56
C VAL A 285 -0.27 -27.85 -38.47
N ASN A 286 0.91 -28.48 -38.32
CA ASN A 286 1.05 -29.61 -37.41
C ASN A 286 1.58 -29.22 -36.02
N ASN A 287 2.12 -28.00 -35.85
CA ASN A 287 2.64 -27.56 -34.57
C ASN A 287 2.55 -26.02 -34.40
N ILE A 288 2.67 -25.58 -33.14
CA ILE A 288 2.58 -24.15 -32.75
C ILE A 288 3.66 -23.30 -33.43
N LYS A 289 4.88 -23.84 -33.62
CA LYS A 289 5.99 -23.11 -34.23
C LYS A 289 5.72 -22.81 -35.68
N ALA A 290 5.15 -23.77 -36.44
CA ALA A 290 4.75 -23.58 -37.83
C ALA A 290 3.59 -22.58 -37.91
N ALA A 291 2.58 -22.67 -37.01
CA ALA A 291 1.49 -21.73 -36.94
C ALA A 291 1.96 -20.28 -36.73
N LYS A 292 2.85 -20.05 -35.77
CA LYS A 292 3.43 -18.71 -35.53
C LYS A 292 4.15 -18.18 -36.77
N LYS A 293 4.91 -19.02 -37.47
CA LYS A 293 5.63 -18.64 -38.68
C LYS A 293 4.66 -18.29 -39.83
N LEU A 294 3.53 -19.00 -39.95
CA LEU A 294 2.51 -18.72 -40.93
C LEU A 294 1.79 -17.41 -40.62
N ILE A 295 1.44 -17.17 -39.35
CA ILE A 295 0.82 -15.94 -38.88
C ILE A 295 1.72 -14.70 -39.14
N GLN A 296 3.01 -14.83 -38.97
CA GLN A 296 3.98 -13.73 -39.26
C GLN A 296 3.99 -13.34 -40.74
N LYS A 297 3.68 -14.28 -41.67
CA LYS A 297 3.58 -13.98 -43.07
C LYS A 297 2.25 -13.31 -43.48
N ALA A 298 1.24 -13.41 -42.61
CA ALA A 298 -0.10 -12.88 -42.81
C ALA A 298 -0.73 -13.29 -44.15
N ASP A 299 -0.55 -14.57 -44.53
CA ASP A 299 -1.09 -15.14 -45.74
C ASP A 299 -2.65 -15.09 -45.77
N ASP A 300 -3.25 -15.15 -46.97
CA ASP A 300 -4.70 -15.07 -47.10
C ASP A 300 -5.46 -16.18 -46.36
N GLU A 301 -4.88 -17.37 -46.24
CA GLU A 301 -5.43 -18.47 -45.43
C GLU A 301 -5.56 -18.08 -43.95
N VAL A 302 -4.55 -17.41 -43.41
CA VAL A 302 -4.58 -16.90 -42.02
C VAL A 302 -5.67 -15.86 -41.84
N MET A 303 -5.89 -15.01 -42.87
CA MET A 303 -6.93 -13.99 -42.80
C MET A 303 -8.34 -14.57 -42.86
N GLN A 304 -8.54 -15.66 -43.61
CA GLN A 304 -9.82 -16.40 -43.63
C GLN A 304 -10.09 -17.04 -42.26
N VAL A 305 -9.09 -17.72 -41.68
CA VAL A 305 -9.23 -18.33 -40.36
C VAL A 305 -9.45 -17.26 -39.28
N LEU A 306 -8.79 -16.13 -39.39
CA LEU A 306 -8.97 -14.99 -38.46
C LEU A 306 -10.42 -14.47 -38.54
N GLN A 307 -10.98 -14.34 -39.75
CA GLN A 307 -12.37 -13.92 -39.94
C GLN A 307 -13.36 -14.91 -39.30
N GLU A 308 -13.13 -16.22 -39.44
CA GLU A 308 -13.93 -17.25 -38.78
C GLU A 308 -13.84 -17.22 -37.27
N VAL A 309 -12.65 -16.90 -36.69
CA VAL A 309 -12.44 -16.80 -35.27
C VAL A 309 -13.10 -15.57 -34.67
N ILE A 310 -13.05 -14.45 -35.38
CA ILE A 310 -13.63 -13.19 -34.97
C ILE A 310 -15.17 -13.21 -35.02
N ASP A 311 -15.72 -13.97 -35.96
CA ASP A 311 -17.16 -14.04 -36.08
C ASP A 311 -17.81 -14.63 -34.83
N GLY A 312 -18.61 -13.80 -34.21
CA GLY A 312 -19.24 -14.14 -32.94
C GLY A 312 -18.36 -14.09 -31.69
N HIS A 313 -17.14 -13.59 -31.75
CA HIS A 313 -16.28 -13.36 -30.54
C HIS A 313 -16.32 -11.87 -30.16
N PRO A 314 -16.96 -11.48 -29.05
CA PRO A 314 -17.05 -10.08 -28.64
C PRO A 314 -15.68 -9.57 -28.15
N ILE A 315 -15.43 -8.29 -28.36
CA ILE A 315 -14.30 -7.58 -27.78
C ILE A 315 -14.81 -6.45 -26.89
N LEU A 316 -14.00 -6.05 -25.93
CA LEU A 316 -14.30 -4.91 -25.05
C LEU A 316 -13.51 -3.70 -25.51
N LEU A 317 -14.18 -2.55 -25.67
CA LEU A 317 -13.55 -1.26 -25.89
C LEU A 317 -13.65 -0.42 -24.61
N ASN A 318 -12.57 0.24 -24.29
CA ASN A 318 -12.49 1.14 -23.13
C ASN A 318 -11.82 2.46 -23.51
N ARG A 319 -12.38 3.57 -23.07
CA ARG A 319 -11.74 4.89 -23.12
C ARG A 319 -11.42 5.39 -21.72
N ALA A 320 -10.19 5.82 -21.52
CA ALA A 320 -9.78 6.50 -20.28
C ALA A 320 -10.07 8.03 -20.38
N PRO A 321 -10.58 8.68 -19.31
CA PRO A 321 -10.91 8.10 -18.01
C PRO A 321 -12.26 7.36 -18.04
N THR A 322 -12.32 6.21 -17.36
CA THR A 322 -13.57 5.45 -17.19
C THR A 322 -14.37 6.04 -16.02
N LEU A 323 -15.30 6.93 -16.32
CA LEU A 323 -16.08 7.67 -15.32
C LEU A 323 -17.29 6.87 -14.82
N HIS A 324 -17.85 6.01 -15.64
CA HIS A 324 -19.02 5.20 -15.35
C HIS A 324 -18.97 3.88 -16.10
N ARG A 325 -19.86 2.94 -15.80
CA ARG A 325 -19.81 1.58 -16.36
C ARG A 325 -19.89 1.51 -17.89
N LEU A 326 -20.52 2.48 -18.55
CA LEU A 326 -20.62 2.54 -20.01
C LEU A 326 -19.33 3.01 -20.70
N GLY A 327 -18.32 3.42 -19.94
CA GLY A 327 -16.96 3.65 -20.45
C GLY A 327 -16.22 2.35 -20.85
N ILE A 328 -16.85 1.18 -20.61
CA ILE A 328 -16.41 -0.12 -21.12
C ILE A 328 -17.63 -0.81 -21.73
N GLN A 329 -17.60 -1.07 -23.03
CA GLN A 329 -18.69 -1.76 -23.74
C GLN A 329 -18.15 -2.86 -24.62
N ALA A 330 -18.97 -3.86 -24.87
CA ALA A 330 -18.68 -4.95 -25.80
C ALA A 330 -19.16 -4.64 -27.22
N PHE A 331 -18.38 -5.07 -28.17
CA PHE A 331 -18.69 -4.94 -29.60
C PHE A 331 -18.34 -6.23 -30.34
N GLU A 332 -19.04 -6.47 -31.44
CA GLU A 332 -18.65 -7.47 -32.41
C GLU A 332 -17.65 -6.87 -33.41
N PRO A 333 -16.41 -7.40 -33.48
CA PRO A 333 -15.38 -6.84 -34.32
C PRO A 333 -15.60 -7.18 -35.78
N LYS A 334 -15.33 -6.21 -36.66
CA LYS A 334 -15.18 -6.40 -38.10
C LYS A 334 -13.79 -6.00 -38.54
N LEU A 335 -13.16 -6.80 -39.38
CA LEU A 335 -11.81 -6.47 -39.86
C LEU A 335 -11.88 -5.28 -40.84
N VAL A 336 -11.05 -4.29 -40.55
CA VAL A 336 -10.91 -3.09 -41.37
C VAL A 336 -9.44 -2.87 -41.76
N GLY A 337 -9.25 -2.20 -42.91
CA GLY A 337 -7.93 -1.75 -43.31
C GLY A 337 -7.46 -0.54 -42.48
N GLY A 338 -6.16 -0.27 -42.51
CA GLY A 338 -5.56 0.81 -41.73
C GLY A 338 -5.19 0.39 -40.33
N ARG A 339 -4.86 1.36 -39.46
CA ARG A 339 -4.38 1.14 -38.06
C ARG A 339 -5.29 1.72 -37.01
N ALA A 340 -6.38 2.38 -37.40
CA ALA A 340 -7.33 3.01 -36.50
C ALA A 340 -8.55 2.11 -36.25
N ILE A 341 -9.05 2.15 -35.02
CA ILE A 341 -10.29 1.48 -34.64
C ILE A 341 -11.45 2.31 -35.16
N GLN A 342 -12.41 1.67 -35.86
CA GLN A 342 -13.62 2.34 -36.29
C GLN A 342 -14.71 2.17 -35.24
N LEU A 343 -15.33 3.28 -34.84
CA LEU A 343 -16.38 3.31 -33.84
C LEU A 343 -17.66 3.95 -34.42
N HIS A 344 -18.81 3.38 -34.04
CA HIS A 344 -20.08 3.96 -34.42
C HIS A 344 -20.32 5.30 -33.70
N PRO A 345 -20.73 6.37 -34.38
CA PRO A 345 -20.90 7.69 -33.77
C PRO A 345 -21.92 7.72 -32.61
N LEU A 346 -22.97 6.91 -32.65
CA LEU A 346 -23.99 6.86 -31.60
C LEU A 346 -23.50 6.35 -30.23
N VAL A 347 -22.37 5.65 -30.17
CA VAL A 347 -21.80 5.18 -28.90
C VAL A 347 -20.79 6.17 -28.27
N CYS A 348 -20.39 7.20 -29.02
CA CYS A 348 -19.43 8.20 -28.56
C CYS A 348 -19.88 8.95 -27.31
N PRO A 349 -21.13 9.37 -27.13
CA PRO A 349 -21.57 10.03 -25.90
C PRO A 349 -21.38 9.17 -24.64
N ALA A 350 -21.60 7.85 -24.73
CA ALA A 350 -21.40 6.92 -23.61
C ALA A 350 -19.93 6.80 -23.19
N PHE A 351 -19.00 6.88 -24.14
CA PHE A 351 -17.56 6.90 -23.88
C PHE A 351 -17.03 8.31 -23.58
N ASN A 352 -17.82 9.33 -23.78
CA ASN A 352 -17.34 10.72 -23.84
C ASN A 352 -16.13 10.87 -24.78
N ALA A 353 -16.23 10.25 -25.95
CA ALA A 353 -15.17 10.15 -26.95
C ALA A 353 -15.46 11.08 -28.13
N ASP A 354 -14.41 11.69 -28.67
CA ASP A 354 -14.41 12.42 -29.93
C ASP A 354 -13.33 11.89 -30.87
N PHE A 355 -13.35 12.34 -32.12
CA PHE A 355 -12.42 11.85 -33.14
C PHE A 355 -11.29 12.85 -33.44
N ASP A 356 -10.86 13.58 -32.42
CA ASP A 356 -9.77 14.58 -32.51
C ASP A 356 -8.37 13.99 -32.22
N GLY A 357 -8.26 12.69 -32.13
CA GLY A 357 -7.03 11.98 -31.78
C GLY A 357 -7.16 11.08 -30.54
N ASP A 358 -8.36 10.91 -30.01
CA ASP A 358 -8.64 10.01 -28.91
C ASP A 358 -8.20 8.57 -29.21
N GLN A 359 -7.73 7.90 -28.17
CA GLN A 359 -7.34 6.50 -28.21
C GLN A 359 -8.27 5.66 -27.34
N MET A 360 -8.52 4.44 -27.76
CA MET A 360 -9.24 3.45 -26.97
C MET A 360 -8.42 2.17 -26.80
N ALA A 361 -8.61 1.54 -25.64
CA ALA A 361 -8.07 0.22 -25.36
C ALA A 361 -9.04 -0.86 -25.87
N VAL A 362 -8.48 -1.94 -26.40
CA VAL A 362 -9.20 -3.15 -26.82
C VAL A 362 -8.79 -4.29 -25.91
N HIS A 363 -9.76 -5.06 -25.43
CA HIS A 363 -9.52 -6.27 -24.64
C HIS A 363 -10.30 -7.44 -25.24
N VAL A 364 -9.68 -8.61 -25.25
CA VAL A 364 -10.31 -9.84 -25.76
C VAL A 364 -10.68 -10.74 -24.58
N PRO A 365 -11.97 -11.01 -24.32
CA PRO A 365 -12.39 -12.02 -23.36
C PRO A 365 -11.92 -13.40 -23.81
N LEU A 366 -11.24 -14.15 -22.96
CA LEU A 366 -10.67 -15.45 -23.35
C LEU A 366 -11.60 -16.62 -23.01
N ALA A 367 -12.18 -16.64 -21.80
CA ALA A 367 -13.07 -17.68 -21.34
C ALA A 367 -14.46 -17.57 -21.97
N LEU A 368 -15.13 -18.70 -22.17
CA LEU A 368 -16.46 -18.75 -22.75
C LEU A 368 -17.49 -18.01 -21.87
N GLU A 369 -17.34 -18.13 -20.57
CA GLU A 369 -18.16 -17.43 -19.57
C GLU A 369 -18.02 -15.91 -19.73
N ALA A 370 -16.77 -15.42 -19.86
CA ALA A 370 -16.50 -14.01 -20.07
C ALA A 370 -17.07 -13.48 -21.41
N GLN A 371 -16.99 -14.26 -22.45
CA GLN A 371 -17.60 -13.92 -23.76
C GLN A 371 -19.14 -13.85 -23.68
N THR A 372 -19.76 -14.78 -22.96
CA THR A 372 -21.18 -14.79 -22.70
C THR A 372 -21.62 -13.57 -21.88
N GLU A 373 -20.92 -13.28 -20.84
CA GLU A 373 -21.16 -12.08 -20.00
C GLU A 373 -21.03 -10.79 -20.83
N ALA A 374 -19.97 -10.68 -21.64
CA ALA A 374 -19.76 -9.54 -22.51
C ALA A 374 -20.94 -9.36 -23.50
N ARG A 375 -21.47 -10.43 -24.09
CA ARG A 375 -22.64 -10.37 -24.98
C ARG A 375 -23.92 -9.99 -24.26
N MET A 376 -24.19 -10.60 -23.12
CA MET A 376 -25.47 -10.43 -22.45
C MET A 376 -25.57 -9.07 -21.70
N LEU A 377 -24.50 -8.67 -21.02
CA LEU A 377 -24.52 -7.51 -20.14
C LEU A 377 -23.85 -6.27 -20.74
N MET A 378 -22.79 -6.43 -21.53
CA MET A 378 -21.92 -5.34 -21.93
C MET A 378 -22.07 -4.90 -23.39
N LEU A 379 -22.83 -5.61 -24.20
CA LEU A 379 -23.00 -5.25 -25.62
C LEU A 379 -23.62 -3.85 -25.75
N ALA A 380 -23.10 -3.03 -26.64
CA ALA A 380 -23.53 -1.64 -26.83
C ALA A 380 -25.04 -1.51 -27.08
N SER A 381 -25.64 -2.43 -27.87
CA SER A 381 -27.08 -2.46 -28.10
C SER A 381 -27.94 -2.73 -26.89
N ASN A 382 -27.38 -3.32 -25.82
CA ASN A 382 -28.09 -3.64 -24.60
C ASN A 382 -27.98 -2.51 -23.54
N ASN A 383 -27.17 -1.48 -23.82
CA ASN A 383 -26.84 -0.39 -22.88
C ASN A 383 -27.20 0.98 -23.49
N ILE A 384 -28.43 1.12 -23.97
CA ILE A 384 -28.93 2.34 -24.61
C ILE A 384 -29.35 3.39 -23.61
N LEU A 385 -29.78 2.97 -22.41
CA LEU A 385 -30.28 3.86 -21.34
C LEU A 385 -29.20 4.17 -20.31
N SER A 386 -29.21 5.40 -19.83
CA SER A 386 -28.36 5.83 -18.73
C SER A 386 -28.74 5.08 -17.43
N PRO A 387 -27.77 4.45 -16.74
CA PRO A 387 -28.06 3.81 -15.46
C PRO A 387 -28.36 4.81 -14.33
N ALA A 388 -28.05 6.09 -14.50
CA ALA A 388 -28.29 7.13 -13.51
C ALA A 388 -29.67 7.76 -13.62
N THR A 389 -30.10 8.12 -14.86
CA THR A 389 -31.33 8.86 -15.11
C THR A 389 -32.43 8.04 -15.80
N GLY A 390 -32.06 6.92 -16.43
CA GLY A 390 -33.00 6.14 -17.25
C GLY A 390 -33.30 6.74 -18.62
N GLU A 391 -32.68 7.87 -18.96
CA GLU A 391 -32.82 8.53 -20.26
C GLU A 391 -31.95 7.86 -21.32
N PRO A 392 -32.33 7.92 -22.62
CA PRO A 392 -31.48 7.44 -23.69
C PRO A 392 -30.12 8.18 -23.71
N ILE A 393 -29.03 7.44 -23.78
CA ILE A 393 -27.69 8.00 -24.02
C ILE A 393 -27.38 8.14 -25.49
N VAL A 394 -28.03 7.29 -26.28
CA VAL A 394 -27.92 7.25 -27.75
C VAL A 394 -29.00 8.18 -28.33
N THR A 395 -28.58 9.38 -28.67
CA THR A 395 -29.47 10.38 -29.31
C THR A 395 -28.94 10.80 -30.66
#